data_e8446a1463828b079c9fafe80731a924
#
_entry.id   e8446a1463828b079c9fafe80731a924
#
_cell.length_a   1.000
_cell.length_b   1.000
_cell.length_c   1.000
_cell.angle_alpha   90.00
_cell.angle_beta   90.00
_cell.angle_gamma   90.00
#
_symmetry.space_group_name_H-M   'P 1'
#
loop_
_entity.id
_entity.type
_entity.pdbx_description
1 polymer ?
#
loop_
_entity_poly.entity_id
_entity_poly.type
_entity_poly.pdbx_seq_one_letter_code
_entity_poly.pdbx_strand_id
1 'polypeptide(L)'
;FYPQESSAESIESASLEIIMPEGLEARIYEVNLPEGSKTGKLRWNFKNILAFGEEPYVPKIQLPAVLSAPSTFTMEGYEGDLSTWKSFGAFIGKLNAGKDVLSPETVTKLKALTADCPDARCKTERIYALLQESTRYFFIALGIGGWQPMSAREVDQFKYSDCKGLSNYTVSMLHAVDVPAY
;
A
#
# COMPACT_ATOMS: atom_id res chain seq x y z
N PHE A 1 -16.07 -0.09 -7.20
CA PHE A 1 -17.30 -0.81 -7.56
C PHE A 1 -17.14 -1.47 -8.92
N TYR A 2 -17.37 -2.75 -8.98
CA TYR A 2 -17.43 -3.56 -10.19
C TYR A 2 -18.88 -4.02 -10.33
N PRO A 3 -19.62 -3.61 -11.37
CA PRO A 3 -20.99 -4.07 -11.58
C PRO A 3 -21.07 -5.58 -11.86
N GLN A 4 -19.98 -6.17 -12.33
CA GLN A 4 -19.80 -7.59 -12.57
C GLN A 4 -18.50 -8.04 -11.91
N GLU A 5 -18.57 -8.89 -10.89
CA GLU A 5 -17.39 -9.36 -10.16
C GLU A 5 -16.77 -10.61 -10.79
N SER A 6 -17.57 -11.37 -11.52
CA SER A 6 -17.16 -12.57 -12.25
C SER A 6 -17.55 -12.46 -13.72
N SER A 7 -16.61 -12.77 -14.60
CA SER A 7 -16.88 -12.84 -16.04
C SER A 7 -17.90 -13.94 -16.41
N ALA A 8 -18.02 -14.97 -15.59
CA ALA A 8 -18.92 -16.09 -15.81
C ALA A 8 -20.40 -15.78 -15.48
N GLU A 9 -20.69 -14.62 -14.89
CA GLU A 9 -22.05 -14.24 -14.47
C GLU A 9 -22.58 -13.07 -15.31
N SER A 10 -23.82 -13.21 -15.80
CA SER A 10 -24.54 -12.09 -16.43
C SER A 10 -25.20 -11.23 -15.39
N ILE A 11 -25.17 -9.92 -15.56
CA ILE A 11 -25.82 -8.95 -14.68
C ILE A 11 -27.00 -8.32 -15.41
N GLU A 12 -28.21 -8.56 -14.91
CA GLU A 12 -29.42 -7.93 -15.44
C GLU A 12 -29.45 -6.43 -15.18
N SER A 13 -29.18 -6.03 -13.93
CA SER A 13 -29.07 -4.64 -13.54
C SER A 13 -28.17 -4.45 -12.33
N ALA A 14 -27.39 -3.36 -12.33
CA ALA A 14 -26.64 -2.89 -11.17
C ALA A 14 -26.65 -1.37 -11.15
N SER A 15 -26.58 -0.77 -9.97
CA SER A 15 -26.51 0.67 -9.84
C SER A 15 -25.51 1.08 -8.77
N LEU A 16 -24.86 2.23 -9.00
CA LEU A 16 -24.01 2.89 -8.04
C LEU A 16 -24.44 4.35 -7.91
N GLU A 17 -24.64 4.80 -6.69
CA GLU A 17 -24.76 6.21 -6.36
C GLU A 17 -23.75 6.52 -5.24
N ILE A 18 -22.95 7.56 -5.45
CA ILE A 18 -22.00 8.05 -4.44
C ILE A 18 -22.58 9.32 -3.84
N ILE A 19 -22.87 9.27 -2.55
CA ILE A 19 -23.37 10.40 -1.77
C ILE A 19 -22.20 10.96 -0.97
N MET A 20 -21.86 12.22 -1.24
CA MET A 20 -20.78 12.92 -0.56
C MET A 20 -21.34 13.87 0.51
N PRO A 21 -20.73 13.96 1.68
CA PRO A 21 -21.00 15.03 2.63
C PRO A 21 -20.73 16.40 2.01
N GLU A 22 -21.42 17.43 2.52
CA GLU A 22 -21.22 18.80 2.06
C GLU A 22 -19.75 19.24 2.24
N GLY A 23 -19.20 19.89 1.22
CA GLY A 23 -17.81 20.36 1.22
C GLY A 23 -16.76 19.31 0.90
N LEU A 24 -17.13 18.04 0.69
CA LEU A 24 -16.22 16.99 0.24
C LEU A 24 -16.41 16.65 -1.23
N GLU A 25 -15.31 16.40 -1.92
CA GLU A 25 -15.30 15.97 -3.30
C GLU A 25 -14.80 14.53 -3.44
N ALA A 26 -15.47 13.75 -4.29
CA ALA A 26 -15.04 12.43 -4.69
C ALA A 26 -14.17 12.54 -5.96
N ARG A 27 -13.04 11.85 -5.95
CA ARG A 27 -12.26 11.56 -7.16
C ARG A 27 -12.83 10.30 -7.77
N ILE A 28 -13.18 10.39 -9.07
CA ILE A 28 -13.80 9.30 -9.80
C ILE A 28 -12.88 8.90 -10.96
N TYR A 29 -12.67 7.59 -11.10
CA TYR A 29 -12.01 7.01 -12.26
C TYR A 29 -12.89 5.91 -12.82
N GLU A 30 -13.29 6.06 -14.08
CA GLU A 30 -14.19 5.17 -14.80
C GLU A 30 -13.38 4.26 -15.74
N VAL A 31 -13.63 2.98 -15.71
CA VAL A 31 -12.93 1.97 -16.52
C VAL A 31 -13.94 1.22 -17.38
N ASN A 32 -13.75 1.26 -18.69
CA ASN A 32 -14.50 0.46 -19.67
C ASN A 32 -16.02 0.42 -19.44
N LEU A 33 -16.60 1.56 -19.07
CA LEU A 33 -18.05 1.62 -18.82
C LEU A 33 -18.84 1.46 -20.13
N PRO A 34 -19.93 0.66 -20.11
CA PRO A 34 -20.87 0.64 -21.24
C PRO A 34 -21.43 2.03 -21.53
N GLU A 35 -21.67 2.34 -22.79
CA GLU A 35 -22.26 3.60 -23.21
C GLU A 35 -23.59 3.86 -22.50
N GLY A 36 -23.82 5.08 -22.02
CA GLY A 36 -25.04 5.45 -21.30
C GLY A 36 -25.14 4.98 -19.86
N SER A 37 -24.11 4.29 -19.33
CA SER A 37 -24.13 3.84 -17.93
C SER A 37 -24.17 5.00 -16.93
N LYS A 38 -23.48 6.12 -17.25
CA LYS A 38 -23.46 7.31 -16.39
C LYS A 38 -24.74 8.10 -16.55
N THR A 39 -25.54 8.20 -15.50
CA THR A 39 -26.86 8.84 -15.50
C THR A 39 -26.92 10.13 -14.67
N GLY A 40 -25.83 10.47 -13.98
CA GLY A 40 -25.70 11.68 -13.19
C GLY A 40 -24.25 11.97 -12.81
N LYS A 41 -23.99 13.06 -12.07
CA LYS A 41 -22.62 13.46 -11.67
C LYS A 41 -21.89 12.32 -10.92
N LEU A 42 -22.61 11.67 -9.99
CA LEU A 42 -22.11 10.57 -9.16
C LEU A 42 -23.07 9.37 -9.15
N ARG A 43 -23.72 9.10 -10.29
CA ARG A 43 -24.69 8.02 -10.42
C ARG A 43 -24.48 7.25 -11.71
N TRP A 44 -24.44 5.92 -11.60
CA TRP A 44 -24.28 4.98 -12.71
C TRP A 44 -25.34 3.89 -12.62
N ASN A 45 -25.88 3.50 -13.78
CA ASN A 45 -26.81 2.38 -13.93
C ASN A 45 -26.27 1.46 -15.03
N PHE A 46 -26.17 0.20 -14.71
CA PHE A 46 -25.71 -0.84 -15.62
C PHE A 46 -26.87 -1.78 -15.93
N LYS A 47 -27.00 -2.20 -17.17
CA LYS A 47 -28.05 -3.14 -17.59
C LYS A 47 -27.48 -4.13 -18.59
N ASN A 48 -27.93 -5.38 -18.49
CA ASN A 48 -27.64 -6.44 -19.46
C ASN A 48 -26.15 -6.62 -19.75
N ILE A 49 -25.33 -6.66 -18.70
CA ILE A 49 -23.91 -7.02 -18.84
C ILE A 49 -23.86 -8.54 -19.04
N LEU A 50 -23.41 -8.96 -20.21
CA LEU A 50 -23.35 -10.38 -20.54
C LEU A 50 -22.14 -11.06 -19.89
N ALA A 51 -22.31 -12.33 -19.54
CA ALA A 51 -21.19 -13.18 -19.19
C ALA A 51 -20.26 -13.34 -20.41
N PHE A 52 -18.98 -13.50 -20.17
CA PHE A 52 -17.99 -13.82 -21.20
C PHE A 52 -16.98 -14.83 -20.69
N GLY A 53 -16.40 -15.63 -21.56
CA GLY A 53 -15.35 -16.57 -21.20
C GLY A 53 -14.07 -15.85 -20.82
N GLU A 54 -13.39 -16.31 -19.78
CA GLU A 54 -12.05 -15.84 -19.47
C GLU A 54 -11.09 -16.36 -20.54
N GLU A 55 -10.38 -15.46 -21.21
CA GLU A 55 -9.30 -15.81 -22.10
C GLU A 55 -7.96 -15.79 -21.32
N PRO A 56 -7.10 -16.80 -21.51
CA PRO A 56 -5.77 -16.78 -20.91
C PRO A 56 -5.01 -15.51 -21.29
N TYR A 57 -4.36 -14.90 -20.31
CA TYR A 57 -3.54 -13.69 -20.48
C TYR A 57 -4.28 -12.37 -20.76
N VAL A 58 -5.62 -12.36 -20.79
CA VAL A 58 -6.38 -11.10 -20.84
C VAL A 58 -6.42 -10.49 -19.44
N PRO A 59 -5.94 -9.24 -19.26
CA PRO A 59 -5.95 -8.58 -17.95
C PRO A 59 -7.39 -8.39 -17.43
N LYS A 60 -7.63 -8.72 -16.17
CA LYS A 60 -8.93 -8.47 -15.48
C LYS A 60 -9.36 -7.00 -15.45
N ILE A 61 -8.44 -6.09 -15.74
CA ILE A 61 -8.67 -4.64 -15.86
C ILE A 61 -9.69 -4.27 -16.95
N GLN A 62 -10.09 -5.22 -17.78
CA GLN A 62 -11.10 -5.00 -18.82
C GLN A 62 -12.54 -5.00 -18.31
N LEU A 63 -12.80 -5.45 -17.08
CA LEU A 63 -14.13 -5.36 -16.50
C LEU A 63 -14.56 -3.91 -16.26
N PRO A 64 -15.83 -3.58 -16.52
CA PRO A 64 -16.37 -2.28 -16.20
C PRO A 64 -16.18 -1.97 -14.70
N ALA A 65 -15.67 -0.77 -14.39
CA ALA A 65 -15.50 -0.38 -13.00
C ALA A 65 -15.66 1.12 -12.78
N VAL A 66 -16.16 1.48 -11.61
CA VAL A 66 -16.11 2.84 -11.08
C VAL A 66 -15.27 2.83 -9.81
N LEU A 67 -14.10 3.44 -9.89
CA LEU A 67 -13.21 3.62 -8.75
C LEU A 67 -13.45 5.01 -8.16
N SER A 68 -13.60 5.08 -6.85
CA SER A 68 -13.83 6.35 -6.15
C SER A 68 -12.96 6.44 -4.90
N ALA A 69 -12.50 7.64 -4.60
CA ALA A 69 -11.79 7.95 -3.38
C ALA A 69 -12.12 9.38 -2.93
N PRO A 70 -12.15 9.68 -1.63
CA PRO A 70 -12.23 11.05 -1.17
C PRO A 70 -10.94 11.79 -1.57
N SER A 71 -11.04 13.10 -1.80
CA SER A 71 -9.84 13.92 -2.06
C SER A 71 -9.02 14.10 -0.80
N THR A 72 -9.69 14.26 0.35
CA THR A 72 -9.07 14.36 1.67
C THR A 72 -9.71 13.39 2.64
N PHE A 73 -8.97 12.94 3.62
CA PHE A 73 -9.45 11.99 4.65
C PHE A 73 -8.64 12.15 5.94
N THR A 74 -9.18 11.61 7.01
CA THR A 74 -8.45 11.46 8.28
C THR A 74 -8.45 9.99 8.69
N MET A 75 -7.30 9.47 9.07
CA MET A 75 -7.13 8.09 9.54
C MET A 75 -6.40 8.10 10.88
N GLU A 76 -7.07 7.73 11.95
CA GLU A 76 -6.53 7.71 13.33
C GLU A 76 -5.76 9.00 13.71
N GLY A 77 -6.31 10.16 13.34
CA GLY A 77 -5.72 11.48 13.61
C GLY A 77 -4.71 11.98 12.58
N TYR A 78 -4.33 11.17 11.61
CA TYR A 78 -3.47 11.60 10.49
C TYR A 78 -4.32 12.13 9.34
N GLU A 79 -4.12 13.40 8.99
CA GLU A 79 -4.75 13.99 7.81
C GLU A 79 -4.01 13.56 6.54
N GLY A 80 -4.77 13.06 5.57
CA GLY A 80 -4.30 12.62 4.27
C GLY A 80 -4.98 13.37 3.13
N ASP A 81 -4.26 13.48 2.01
CA ASP A 81 -4.72 14.10 0.77
C ASP A 81 -4.30 13.21 -0.41
N LEU A 82 -5.30 12.79 -1.19
CA LEU A 82 -5.13 11.95 -2.39
C LEU A 82 -5.15 12.75 -3.69
N SER A 83 -5.11 14.09 -3.64
CA SER A 83 -5.22 14.92 -4.84
C SER A 83 -4.01 14.77 -5.76
N THR A 84 -2.82 14.53 -5.21
CA THR A 84 -1.59 14.31 -5.96
C THR A 84 -0.74 13.21 -5.35
N TRP A 85 0.17 12.61 -6.12
CA TRP A 85 1.18 11.69 -5.59
C TRP A 85 2.08 12.33 -4.53
N LYS A 86 2.35 13.63 -4.65
CA LYS A 86 3.15 14.39 -3.68
C LYS A 86 2.43 14.50 -2.34
N SER A 87 1.15 14.85 -2.34
CA SER A 87 0.35 14.94 -1.11
C SER A 87 0.14 13.58 -0.45
N PHE A 88 -0.10 12.55 -1.26
CA PHE A 88 -0.17 11.18 -0.77
C PHE A 88 1.18 10.72 -0.17
N GLY A 89 2.30 10.99 -0.85
CA GLY A 89 3.63 10.70 -0.32
C GLY A 89 3.93 11.44 0.99
N ALA A 90 3.47 12.68 1.13
CA ALA A 90 3.58 13.41 2.39
C ALA A 90 2.77 12.78 3.53
N PHE A 91 1.57 12.25 3.25
CA PHE A 91 0.79 11.46 4.21
C PHE A 91 1.55 10.20 4.65
N ILE A 92 2.07 9.41 3.71
CA ILE A 92 2.88 8.22 4.03
C ILE A 92 4.13 8.60 4.84
N GLY A 93 4.78 9.73 4.50
CA GLY A 93 5.92 10.25 5.26
C GLY A 93 5.57 10.56 6.71
N LYS A 94 4.38 11.13 6.98
CA LYS A 94 3.90 11.34 8.36
C LYS A 94 3.71 10.02 9.12
N LEU A 95 3.17 8.99 8.46
CA LEU A 95 2.99 7.66 9.06
C LEU A 95 4.32 6.98 9.40
N ASN A 96 5.34 7.22 8.59
CA ASN A 96 6.67 6.61 8.75
C ASN A 96 7.57 7.39 9.71
N ALA A 97 7.22 8.63 10.06
CA ALA A 97 8.07 9.49 10.88
C ALA A 97 8.43 8.83 12.23
N GLY A 98 9.75 8.71 12.49
CA GLY A 98 10.29 8.11 13.72
C GLY A 98 10.14 6.59 13.82
N LYS A 99 9.69 5.91 12.76
CA LYS A 99 9.58 4.45 12.74
C LYS A 99 10.89 3.74 12.37
N ASP A 100 11.90 4.47 11.96
CA ASP A 100 13.21 4.00 11.52
C ASP A 100 14.29 3.99 12.61
N VAL A 101 13.94 4.31 13.85
CA VAL A 101 14.89 4.40 14.96
C VAL A 101 15.24 3.02 15.50
N LEU A 102 16.53 2.65 15.45
CA LEU A 102 17.11 1.46 16.07
C LEU A 102 17.69 1.77 17.45
N SER A 103 17.83 0.73 18.28
CA SER A 103 18.54 0.87 19.56
C SER A 103 20.06 1.09 19.33
N PRO A 104 20.76 1.83 20.20
CA PRO A 104 22.22 1.98 20.10
C PRO A 104 22.97 0.63 20.13
N GLU A 105 22.43 -0.34 20.88
CA GLU A 105 22.97 -1.69 20.94
C GLU A 105 22.87 -2.40 19.57
N THR A 106 21.71 -2.31 18.93
CA THR A 106 21.51 -2.87 17.58
C THR A 106 22.42 -2.22 16.56
N VAL A 107 22.54 -0.88 16.59
CA VAL A 107 23.47 -0.16 15.70
C VAL A 107 24.92 -0.65 15.89
N THR A 108 25.36 -0.84 17.12
CA THR A 108 26.70 -1.35 17.43
C THR A 108 26.91 -2.77 16.87
N LYS A 109 25.94 -3.66 17.03
CA LYS A 109 25.96 -5.01 16.46
C LYS A 109 26.04 -5.00 14.93
N LEU A 110 25.27 -4.16 14.27
CA LEU A 110 25.25 -4.04 12.81
C LEU A 110 26.59 -3.52 12.26
N LYS A 111 27.19 -2.51 12.92
CA LYS A 111 28.50 -2.00 12.57
C LYS A 111 29.60 -3.07 12.73
N ALA A 112 29.54 -3.85 13.79
CA ALA A 112 30.48 -4.98 14.00
C ALA A 112 30.30 -6.07 12.93
N LEU A 113 29.06 -6.39 12.59
CA LEU A 113 28.72 -7.38 11.55
C LEU A 113 29.28 -7.00 10.18
N THR A 114 29.38 -5.72 9.87
CA THR A 114 29.79 -5.21 8.57
C THR A 114 31.18 -4.57 8.55
N ALA A 115 31.96 -4.72 9.63
CA ALA A 115 33.22 -4.00 9.82
C ALA A 115 34.30 -4.35 8.78
N ASP A 116 34.33 -5.57 8.29
CA ASP A 116 35.27 -6.07 7.27
C ASP A 116 34.71 -6.01 5.84
N CYS A 117 33.51 -5.46 5.64
CA CYS A 117 32.94 -5.28 4.31
C CYS A 117 33.65 -4.19 3.53
N PRO A 118 34.16 -4.48 2.32
CA PRO A 118 34.90 -3.51 1.52
C PRO A 118 33.98 -2.45 0.85
N ASP A 119 32.70 -2.76 0.68
CA ASP A 119 31.76 -1.93 -0.08
C ASP A 119 30.31 -2.06 0.40
N ALA A 120 29.44 -1.23 -0.17
CA ALA A 120 28.01 -1.20 0.14
C ALA A 120 27.31 -2.51 -0.22
N ARG A 121 27.75 -3.20 -1.26
CA ARG A 121 27.15 -4.48 -1.69
C ARG A 121 27.35 -5.54 -0.62
N CYS A 122 28.58 -5.73 -0.14
CA CYS A 122 28.90 -6.66 0.94
C CYS A 122 28.07 -6.36 2.19
N LYS A 123 27.97 -5.07 2.59
CA LYS A 123 27.14 -4.65 3.73
C LYS A 123 25.68 -5.04 3.51
N THR A 124 25.13 -4.76 2.33
CA THR A 124 23.75 -5.09 1.98
C THR A 124 23.49 -6.58 2.04
N GLU A 125 24.36 -7.40 1.48
CA GLU A 125 24.22 -8.85 1.50
C GLU A 125 24.21 -9.41 2.93
N ARG A 126 25.06 -8.90 3.84
CA ARG A 126 25.08 -9.30 5.26
C ARG A 126 23.83 -8.86 6.02
N ILE A 127 23.41 -7.62 5.80
CA ILE A 127 22.19 -7.10 6.42
C ILE A 127 20.96 -7.88 5.96
N TYR A 128 20.88 -8.22 4.66
CA TYR A 128 19.79 -9.01 4.13
C TYR A 128 19.79 -10.45 4.65
N ALA A 129 20.97 -11.08 4.76
CA ALA A 129 21.10 -12.40 5.38
C ALA A 129 20.62 -12.37 6.85
N LEU A 130 21.07 -11.38 7.62
CA LEU A 130 20.60 -11.18 9.00
C LEU A 130 19.07 -11.02 9.09
N LEU A 131 18.47 -10.24 8.19
CA LEU A 131 17.02 -10.08 8.12
C LEU A 131 16.34 -11.44 7.91
N GLN A 132 16.78 -12.20 6.91
CA GLN A 132 16.21 -13.51 6.57
C GLN A 132 16.34 -14.54 7.71
N GLU A 133 17.47 -14.55 8.39
CA GLU A 133 17.74 -15.49 9.49
C GLU A 133 17.02 -15.13 10.78
N SER A 134 16.88 -13.83 11.06
CA SER A 134 16.37 -13.36 12.35
C SER A 134 14.90 -12.99 12.38
N THR A 135 14.25 -12.83 11.23
CA THR A 135 12.86 -12.37 11.17
C THR A 135 11.96 -13.32 10.39
N ARG A 136 10.66 -13.19 10.61
CA ARG A 136 9.64 -13.88 9.83
C ARG A 136 8.59 -12.90 9.31
N TYR A 137 8.02 -13.19 8.16
CA TYR A 137 6.88 -12.45 7.64
C TYR A 137 5.60 -12.84 8.39
N PHE A 138 4.87 -11.82 8.82
CA PHE A 138 3.53 -11.97 9.38
C PHE A 138 2.66 -10.81 8.93
N PHE A 139 1.57 -11.09 8.23
CA PHE A 139 0.68 -10.07 7.68
C PHE A 139 -0.08 -9.35 8.79
N ILE A 140 0.14 -8.02 8.91
CA ILE A 140 -0.51 -7.14 9.87
C ILE A 140 -1.19 -6.02 9.09
N ALA A 141 -2.52 -6.06 8.99
CA ALA A 141 -3.30 -5.08 8.23
C ALA A 141 -4.55 -4.61 8.99
N LEU A 142 -4.50 -4.58 10.32
CA LEU A 142 -5.60 -4.11 11.15
C LEU A 142 -5.47 -2.60 11.36
N GLY A 143 -6.56 -1.84 11.08
CA GLY A 143 -6.61 -0.40 11.26
C GLY A 143 -5.46 0.30 10.52
N ILE A 144 -4.81 1.24 11.20
CA ILE A 144 -3.67 1.98 10.64
C ILE A 144 -2.48 1.07 10.27
N GLY A 145 -2.38 -0.12 10.87
CA GLY A 145 -1.35 -1.11 10.53
C GLY A 145 -1.42 -1.60 9.07
N GLY A 146 -2.53 -1.35 8.35
CA GLY A 146 -2.59 -1.54 6.91
C GLY A 146 -1.73 -0.53 6.13
N TRP A 147 -1.38 0.60 6.73
CA TRP A 147 -0.67 1.73 6.11
C TRP A 147 0.65 2.06 6.80
N GLN A 148 0.66 2.11 8.13
CA GLN A 148 1.82 2.44 8.94
C GLN A 148 2.68 1.21 9.19
N PRO A 149 4.01 1.27 9.01
CA PRO A 149 4.89 0.17 9.37
C PRO A 149 5.03 0.02 10.90
N MET A 150 5.25 -1.20 11.36
CA MET A 150 5.82 -1.45 12.67
C MET A 150 7.18 -0.76 12.76
N SER A 151 7.51 -0.16 13.91
CA SER A 151 8.80 0.51 14.06
C SER A 151 9.97 -0.47 13.95
N ALA A 152 11.11 0.01 13.46
CA ALA A 152 12.32 -0.80 13.36
C ALA A 152 12.74 -1.41 14.69
N ARG A 153 12.54 -0.70 15.80
CA ARG A 153 12.81 -1.17 17.15
C ARG A 153 11.90 -2.33 17.57
N GLU A 154 10.61 -2.25 17.25
CA GLU A 154 9.66 -3.33 17.55
C GLU A 154 9.96 -4.56 16.70
N VAL A 155 10.27 -4.38 15.40
CA VAL A 155 10.67 -5.49 14.53
C VAL A 155 11.93 -6.16 15.06
N ASP A 156 12.93 -5.38 15.49
CA ASP A 156 14.14 -5.91 16.09
C ASP A 156 13.87 -6.71 17.39
N GLN A 157 12.91 -6.26 18.18
CA GLN A 157 12.53 -6.92 19.43
C GLN A 157 11.71 -8.19 19.19
N PHE A 158 10.68 -8.13 18.35
CA PHE A 158 9.71 -9.21 18.17
C PHE A 158 10.07 -10.20 17.07
N LYS A 159 11.00 -9.80 16.17
CA LYS A 159 11.51 -10.65 15.08
C LYS A 159 10.43 -11.09 14.09
N TYR A 160 9.40 -10.26 13.91
CA TYR A 160 8.41 -10.43 12.84
C TYR A 160 7.80 -9.09 12.43
N SER A 161 7.35 -8.99 11.20
CA SER A 161 6.45 -7.95 10.71
C SER A 161 5.92 -8.31 9.32
N ASP A 162 5.06 -7.43 8.79
CA ASP A 162 4.64 -7.49 7.38
C ASP A 162 5.67 -6.83 6.45
N CYS A 163 5.33 -6.75 5.15
CA CYS A 163 6.21 -6.17 4.13
C CYS A 163 6.66 -4.73 4.48
N LYS A 164 5.77 -3.88 5.00
CA LYS A 164 6.10 -2.50 5.35
C LYS A 164 7.10 -2.42 6.50
N GLY A 165 6.83 -3.16 7.58
CA GLY A 165 7.70 -3.14 8.76
C GLY A 165 9.06 -3.80 8.50
N LEU A 166 9.11 -4.92 7.77
CA LEU A 166 10.38 -5.55 7.38
C LEU A 166 11.19 -4.66 6.43
N SER A 167 10.54 -3.96 5.48
CA SER A 167 11.21 -2.99 4.61
C SER A 167 11.77 -1.82 5.40
N ASN A 168 10.96 -1.21 6.29
CA ASN A 168 11.41 -0.13 7.16
C ASN A 168 12.58 -0.56 8.05
N TYR A 169 12.52 -1.75 8.65
CA TYR A 169 13.62 -2.30 9.46
C TYR A 169 14.88 -2.51 8.63
N THR A 170 14.76 -3.02 7.40
CA THR A 170 15.89 -3.21 6.49
C THR A 170 16.56 -1.88 6.13
N VAL A 171 15.76 -0.88 5.74
CA VAL A 171 16.25 0.48 5.45
C VAL A 171 16.97 1.07 6.68
N SER A 172 16.40 0.90 7.87
CA SER A 172 17.00 1.37 9.12
C SER A 172 18.34 0.70 9.42
N MET A 173 18.44 -0.61 9.18
CA MET A 173 19.71 -1.35 9.34
C MET A 173 20.77 -0.90 8.34
N LEU A 174 20.39 -0.67 7.07
CA LEU A 174 21.28 -0.20 6.03
C LEU A 174 21.82 1.22 6.33
N HIS A 175 20.95 2.13 6.78
CA HIS A 175 21.35 3.46 7.22
C HIS A 175 22.34 3.39 8.40
N ALA A 176 22.13 2.48 9.36
CA ALA A 176 23.01 2.31 10.52
C ALA A 176 24.45 1.92 10.14
N VAL A 177 24.66 1.36 8.94
CA VAL A 177 25.97 0.97 8.39
C VAL A 177 26.40 1.82 7.19
N ASP A 178 25.84 3.03 7.07
CA ASP A 178 26.15 4.03 6.05
C ASP A 178 25.89 3.56 4.60
N VAL A 179 24.84 2.76 4.39
CA VAL A 179 24.37 2.39 3.07
C VAL A 179 23.07 3.14 2.77
N PRO A 180 23.02 4.00 1.72
CA PRO A 180 21.80 4.69 1.32
C PRO A 180 20.72 3.69 0.89
N ALA A 181 19.50 3.84 1.41
CA ALA A 181 18.35 3.00 1.09
C ALA A 181 17.04 3.81 1.22
N TYR A 182 15.99 3.42 0.46
CA TYR A 182 14.71 4.13 0.39
C TYR A 182 13.53 3.16 0.43
#